data_1b7181064029f2df957967968a563b25
#
_entry.id   1b7181064029f2df957967968a563b25
#
_cell.length_a   1.000
_cell.length_b   1.000
_cell.length_c   1.000
_cell.angle_alpha   90.00
_cell.angle_beta   90.00
_cell.angle_gamma   90.00
#
_symmetry.space_group_name_H-M   'P 1'
#
loop_
_entity.id
_entity.type
_entity.pdbx_description
1 polymer ?
#
loop_
_entity_poly.entity_id
_entity_poly.type
_entity_poly.pdbx_seq_one_letter_code
_entity_poly.pdbx_strand_id
1 'polypeptide(L)'
;MKLDLLGSKHILFRLFYRLGFTPWDGHPLAQSLRNLVEGSEAKGSNGSPALSPGAALELGCGTGDTSIYLAKQGWQVTAVDFVPAALDKARAKARVDNVGVNFVHADVRQLRQAGITGPLQLIVDNGCLHNMNDDDRDSYVREVTAVAAPDARLLIVAFMPGGRFGVRGIDRAEMERRFASGWTLLSAGDEQELDREKTPTRYYLFQRAA
;
A
#
# COMPACT_ATOMS: atom_id res chain seq x y z
N MET A 1 -11.76 17.35 25.90
CA MET A 1 -12.56 16.57 24.93
C MET A 1 -11.83 16.62 23.59
N LYS A 2 -10.90 15.68 23.34
CA LYS A 2 -10.24 15.56 22.03
C LYS A 2 -11.32 15.02 21.08
N LEU A 3 -11.78 15.87 20.15
CA LEU A 3 -12.58 15.38 19.03
C LEU A 3 -11.76 14.31 18.30
N ASP A 4 -12.38 13.15 18.13
CA ASP A 4 -11.81 11.99 17.44
C ASP A 4 -11.65 12.33 15.95
N LEU A 5 -10.52 12.95 15.60
CA LEU A 5 -10.16 13.33 14.23
C LEU A 5 -10.09 12.11 13.28
N LEU A 6 -10.04 10.90 13.82
CA LEU A 6 -10.03 9.63 13.09
C LEU A 6 -11.43 9.28 12.57
N GLY A 7 -12.46 9.47 13.39
CA GLY A 7 -13.84 9.31 12.92
C GLY A 7 -14.15 10.23 11.75
N SER A 8 -13.59 11.44 11.73
CA SER A 8 -13.83 12.42 10.66
C SER A 8 -13.15 12.06 9.34
N LYS A 9 -11.93 11.51 9.34
CA LYS A 9 -11.24 11.07 8.10
C LYS A 9 -11.92 9.86 7.47
N HIS A 10 -12.30 8.87 8.26
CA HIS A 10 -13.06 7.71 7.77
C HIS A 10 -14.41 8.12 7.16
N ILE A 11 -15.12 9.08 7.79
CA ILE A 11 -16.36 9.63 7.25
C ILE A 11 -16.11 10.36 5.93
N LEU A 12 -15.04 11.16 5.85
CA LEU A 12 -14.68 11.92 4.66
C LEU A 12 -14.38 11.00 3.47
N PHE A 13 -13.57 9.95 3.64
CA PHE A 13 -13.30 8.99 2.58
C PHE A 13 -14.56 8.26 2.12
N ARG A 14 -15.43 7.82 3.06
CA ARG A 14 -16.72 7.21 2.72
C ARG A 14 -17.60 8.15 1.90
N LEU A 15 -17.62 9.45 2.26
CA LEU A 15 -18.36 10.47 1.52
C LEU A 15 -17.81 10.68 0.13
N PHE A 16 -16.49 10.77 -0.04
CA PHE A 16 -15.84 10.92 -1.33
C PHE A 16 -16.17 9.75 -2.27
N TYR A 17 -16.06 8.52 -1.82
CA TYR A 17 -16.43 7.35 -2.63
C TYR A 17 -17.92 7.33 -2.99
N ARG A 18 -18.80 7.76 -2.06
CA ARG A 18 -20.25 7.84 -2.31
C ARG A 18 -20.62 8.93 -3.34
N LEU A 19 -19.90 10.03 -3.33
CA LEU A 19 -20.08 11.14 -4.29
C LEU A 19 -19.33 10.94 -5.61
N GLY A 20 -18.54 9.87 -5.76
CA GLY A 20 -17.73 9.61 -6.95
C GLY A 20 -16.51 10.54 -7.07
N PHE A 21 -16.16 11.27 -6.02
CA PHE A 21 -14.99 12.14 -5.99
C PHE A 21 -13.79 11.37 -5.44
N THR A 22 -13.06 10.69 -6.30
CA THR A 22 -11.89 9.86 -5.93
C THR A 22 -10.67 10.28 -6.75
N PRO A 23 -10.07 11.45 -6.47
CA PRO A 23 -8.96 11.99 -7.28
C PRO A 23 -7.71 11.13 -7.29
N TRP A 24 -7.62 10.16 -6.37
CA TRP A 24 -6.54 9.16 -6.30
C TRP A 24 -6.82 7.89 -7.12
N ASP A 25 -8.02 7.75 -7.71
CA ASP A 25 -8.41 6.58 -8.51
C ASP A 25 -7.95 6.74 -9.97
N GLY A 26 -7.56 5.64 -10.61
CA GLY A 26 -7.11 5.64 -12.01
C GLY A 26 -5.71 6.25 -12.24
N HIS A 27 -4.91 6.37 -11.19
CA HIS A 27 -3.49 6.74 -11.34
C HIS A 27 -2.68 5.61 -11.98
N PRO A 28 -1.58 5.91 -12.69
CA PRO A 28 -0.63 4.90 -13.13
C PRO A 28 -0.13 4.08 -11.94
N LEU A 29 0.19 2.82 -12.19
CA LEU A 29 0.87 1.99 -11.20
C LEU A 29 2.26 2.56 -10.90
N ALA A 30 2.66 2.51 -9.63
CA ALA A 30 3.98 2.92 -9.22
C ALA A 30 5.07 2.18 -10.02
N GLN A 31 6.05 2.91 -10.54
CA GLN A 31 7.15 2.30 -11.29
C GLN A 31 7.99 1.38 -10.40
N SER A 32 8.15 1.75 -9.13
CA SER A 32 8.81 0.90 -8.14
C SER A 32 8.13 -0.47 -7.97
N LEU A 33 6.80 -0.53 -8.02
CA LEU A 33 6.06 -1.79 -7.98
C LEU A 33 6.29 -2.63 -9.25
N ARG A 34 6.24 -2.01 -10.43
CA ARG A 34 6.51 -2.72 -11.69
C ARG A 34 7.91 -3.31 -11.69
N ASN A 35 8.92 -2.50 -11.32
CA ASN A 35 10.30 -2.96 -11.24
C ASN A 35 10.48 -4.15 -10.29
N LEU A 36 9.72 -4.18 -9.19
CA LEU A 36 9.77 -5.26 -8.23
C LEU A 36 9.11 -6.55 -8.75
N VAL A 37 8.01 -6.42 -9.46
CA VAL A 37 7.16 -7.54 -9.92
C VAL A 37 7.63 -8.09 -11.28
N GLU A 38 8.05 -7.23 -12.20
CA GLU A 38 8.45 -7.59 -13.56
C GLU A 38 9.98 -7.70 -13.71
N GLY A 39 10.73 -7.22 -12.72
CA GLY A 39 12.17 -7.02 -12.81
C GLY A 39 12.51 -5.66 -13.41
N SER A 40 13.74 -5.21 -13.18
CA SER A 40 14.24 -3.95 -13.76
C SER A 40 15.42 -4.21 -14.67
N GLU A 41 15.33 -3.74 -15.92
CA GLU A 41 16.47 -3.60 -16.81
C GLU A 41 17.18 -2.27 -16.51
N ALA A 42 18.20 -2.30 -15.68
CA ALA A 42 19.03 -1.11 -15.49
C ALA A 42 20.03 -0.99 -16.63
N LYS A 43 19.98 0.11 -17.39
CA LYS A 43 21.03 0.44 -18.37
C LYS A 43 22.37 0.57 -17.62
N GLY A 44 23.22 -0.46 -17.74
CA GLY A 44 24.61 -0.41 -17.27
C GLY A 44 24.89 -0.93 -15.85
N SER A 45 23.94 -1.53 -15.17
CA SER A 45 24.14 -2.24 -13.89
C SER A 45 23.26 -3.49 -13.82
N ASN A 46 23.61 -4.44 -12.96
CA ASN A 46 22.84 -5.67 -12.75
C ASN A 46 21.39 -5.33 -12.39
N GLY A 47 20.46 -5.47 -13.32
CA GLY A 47 19.03 -5.33 -13.07
C GLY A 47 18.58 -6.26 -11.93
N SER A 48 17.60 -5.86 -11.19
CA SER A 48 17.03 -6.73 -10.15
C SER A 48 16.09 -7.74 -10.80
N PRO A 49 16.21 -9.04 -10.48
CA PRO A 49 15.25 -10.03 -10.99
C PRO A 49 13.85 -9.76 -10.46
N ALA A 50 12.85 -10.15 -11.23
CA ALA A 50 11.46 -10.14 -10.81
C ALA A 50 11.26 -10.99 -9.54
N LEU A 51 10.38 -10.57 -8.65
CA LEU A 51 9.94 -11.43 -7.56
C LEU A 51 9.07 -12.57 -8.10
N SER A 52 9.31 -13.77 -7.60
CA SER A 52 8.43 -14.92 -7.90
C SER A 52 7.05 -14.70 -7.28
N PRO A 53 5.97 -14.89 -8.04
CA PRO A 53 4.61 -14.77 -7.51
C PRO A 53 4.35 -15.71 -6.32
N GLY A 54 3.60 -15.21 -5.36
CA GLY A 54 3.20 -15.92 -4.15
C GLY A 54 2.00 -15.22 -3.51
N ALA A 55 1.86 -15.25 -2.18
CA ALA A 55 0.80 -14.54 -1.48
C ALA A 55 1.15 -13.06 -1.31
N ALA A 56 0.24 -12.18 -1.73
CA ALA A 56 0.39 -10.73 -1.62
C ALA A 56 -0.75 -10.09 -0.84
N LEU A 57 -0.46 -8.96 -0.17
CA LEU A 57 -1.42 -8.10 0.51
C LEU A 57 -1.31 -6.67 -0.03
N GLU A 58 -2.42 -6.09 -0.46
CA GLU A 58 -2.53 -4.64 -0.70
C GLU A 58 -3.28 -3.98 0.46
N LEU A 59 -2.69 -2.92 1.02
CA LEU A 59 -3.21 -2.14 2.13
C LEU A 59 -3.86 -0.84 1.63
N GLY A 60 -5.16 -0.65 1.92
CA GLY A 60 -5.91 0.49 1.42
C GLY A 60 -6.11 0.43 -0.09
N CYS A 61 -6.60 -0.68 -0.60
CA CYS A 61 -6.62 -1.00 -2.03
C CYS A 61 -7.54 -0.09 -2.88
N GLY A 62 -8.40 0.71 -2.26
CA GLY A 62 -9.33 1.58 -2.99
C GLY A 62 -10.16 0.80 -4.02
N THR A 63 -10.10 1.19 -5.27
CA THR A 63 -10.82 0.53 -6.37
C THR A 63 -10.04 -0.62 -7.03
N GLY A 64 -8.90 -1.04 -6.44
CA GLY A 64 -8.25 -2.32 -6.71
C GLY A 64 -7.30 -2.37 -7.90
N ASP A 65 -6.86 -1.25 -8.44
CA ASP A 65 -6.02 -1.23 -9.65
C ASP A 65 -4.69 -2.00 -9.43
N THR A 66 -4.02 -1.77 -8.31
CA THR A 66 -2.80 -2.50 -7.93
C THR A 66 -3.07 -3.99 -7.67
N SER A 67 -4.16 -4.31 -6.97
CA SER A 67 -4.54 -5.70 -6.68
C SER A 67 -4.81 -6.49 -7.97
N ILE A 68 -5.54 -5.88 -8.91
CA ILE A 68 -5.86 -6.49 -10.21
C ILE A 68 -4.57 -6.69 -11.03
N TYR A 69 -3.69 -5.70 -11.03
CA TYR A 69 -2.39 -5.84 -11.69
C TYR A 69 -1.59 -7.01 -11.09
N LEU A 70 -1.45 -7.09 -9.77
CA LEU A 70 -0.73 -8.19 -9.12
C LEU A 70 -1.36 -9.55 -9.45
N ALA A 71 -2.68 -9.65 -9.44
CA ALA A 71 -3.38 -10.89 -9.81
C ALA A 71 -3.11 -11.29 -11.27
N LYS A 72 -3.04 -10.34 -12.21
CA LYS A 72 -2.64 -10.57 -13.61
C LYS A 72 -1.19 -11.06 -13.73
N GLN A 73 -0.33 -10.69 -12.78
CA GLN A 73 1.06 -11.17 -12.69
C GLN A 73 1.20 -12.50 -11.93
N GLY A 74 0.08 -13.15 -11.63
CA GLY A 74 0.06 -14.49 -11.01
C GLY A 74 0.13 -14.51 -9.49
N TRP A 75 0.05 -13.34 -8.80
CA TRP A 75 0.02 -13.28 -7.35
C TRP A 75 -1.32 -13.71 -6.78
N GLN A 76 -1.31 -14.40 -5.63
CA GLN A 76 -2.51 -14.67 -4.83
C GLN A 76 -2.79 -13.46 -3.93
N VAL A 77 -3.69 -12.60 -4.36
CA VAL A 77 -3.86 -11.28 -3.75
C VAL A 77 -5.01 -11.27 -2.73
N THR A 78 -4.70 -10.83 -1.50
CA THR A 78 -5.66 -10.29 -0.55
C THR A 78 -5.54 -8.76 -0.56
N ALA A 79 -6.68 -8.06 -0.65
CA ALA A 79 -6.73 -6.62 -0.74
C ALA A 79 -7.68 -6.06 0.31
N VAL A 80 -7.23 -5.12 1.12
CA VAL A 80 -8.02 -4.56 2.21
C VAL A 80 -8.31 -3.09 2.00
N ASP A 81 -9.54 -2.71 2.30
CA ASP A 81 -9.94 -1.31 2.43
C ASP A 81 -11.05 -1.17 3.48
N PHE A 82 -11.10 -0.02 4.16
CA PHE A 82 -12.14 0.26 5.15
C PHE A 82 -13.41 0.90 4.55
N VAL A 83 -13.44 1.18 3.23
CA VAL A 83 -14.56 1.78 2.50
C VAL A 83 -15.28 0.71 1.67
N PRO A 84 -16.47 0.24 2.07
CA PRO A 84 -17.21 -0.80 1.32
C PRO A 84 -17.47 -0.42 -0.15
N ALA A 85 -17.81 0.85 -0.41
CA ALA A 85 -18.09 1.33 -1.76
C ALA A 85 -16.84 1.28 -2.69
N ALA A 86 -15.63 1.41 -2.13
CA ALA A 86 -14.39 1.20 -2.88
C ALA A 86 -14.25 -0.27 -3.28
N LEU A 87 -14.45 -1.17 -2.31
CA LEU A 87 -14.36 -2.61 -2.54
C LEU A 87 -15.41 -3.12 -3.54
N ASP A 88 -16.61 -2.53 -3.58
CA ASP A 88 -17.63 -2.90 -4.57
C ASP A 88 -17.17 -2.55 -5.98
N LYS A 89 -16.56 -1.36 -6.17
CA LYS A 89 -15.93 -0.98 -7.44
C LYS A 89 -14.75 -1.89 -7.79
N ALA A 90 -13.90 -2.22 -6.83
CA ALA A 90 -12.76 -3.12 -7.02
C ALA A 90 -13.20 -4.52 -7.47
N ARG A 91 -14.23 -5.08 -6.84
CA ARG A 91 -14.84 -6.37 -7.24
C ARG A 91 -15.41 -6.31 -8.65
N ALA A 92 -16.06 -5.20 -9.02
CA ALA A 92 -16.58 -5.01 -10.37
C ALA A 92 -15.46 -4.97 -11.42
N LYS A 93 -14.39 -4.20 -11.17
CA LYS A 93 -13.21 -4.15 -12.06
C LYS A 93 -12.55 -5.53 -12.19
N ALA A 94 -12.32 -6.25 -11.09
CA ALA A 94 -11.71 -7.58 -11.12
C ALA A 94 -12.51 -8.61 -11.94
N ARG A 95 -13.86 -8.55 -11.88
CA ARG A 95 -14.72 -9.39 -12.74
C ARG A 95 -14.57 -9.05 -14.22
N VAL A 96 -14.51 -7.76 -14.58
CA VAL A 96 -14.28 -7.32 -15.96
C VAL A 96 -12.95 -7.83 -16.49
N ASP A 97 -11.91 -7.77 -15.66
CA ASP A 97 -10.56 -8.23 -15.97
C ASP A 97 -10.38 -9.76 -15.85
N ASN A 98 -11.42 -10.48 -15.40
CA ASN A 98 -11.43 -11.93 -15.19
C ASN A 98 -10.28 -12.42 -14.29
N VAL A 99 -10.01 -11.71 -13.20
CA VAL A 99 -9.00 -12.08 -12.20
C VAL A 99 -9.61 -12.31 -10.82
N GLY A 100 -9.02 -13.23 -10.06
CA GLY A 100 -9.40 -13.53 -8.68
C GLY A 100 -8.60 -12.67 -7.69
N VAL A 101 -9.30 -11.86 -6.88
CA VAL A 101 -8.73 -11.10 -5.76
C VAL A 101 -9.65 -11.27 -4.54
N ASN A 102 -9.06 -11.56 -3.39
CA ASN A 102 -9.77 -11.62 -2.12
C ASN A 102 -9.92 -10.21 -1.52
N PHE A 103 -11.03 -9.52 -1.80
CA PHE A 103 -11.31 -8.19 -1.27
C PHE A 103 -11.96 -8.27 0.11
N VAL A 104 -11.29 -7.73 1.14
CA VAL A 104 -11.69 -7.78 2.55
C VAL A 104 -12.00 -6.37 3.07
N HIS A 105 -13.18 -6.20 3.66
CA HIS A 105 -13.53 -4.98 4.37
C HIS A 105 -12.86 -5.01 5.75
N ALA A 106 -11.75 -4.29 5.91
CA ALA A 106 -10.96 -4.29 7.13
C ALA A 106 -10.21 -2.98 7.33
N ASP A 107 -9.82 -2.74 8.58
CA ASP A 107 -8.88 -1.71 8.96
C ASP A 107 -7.45 -2.29 8.93
N VAL A 108 -6.55 -1.66 8.23
CA VAL A 108 -5.14 -2.09 8.11
C VAL A 108 -4.40 -2.12 9.46
N ARG A 109 -4.95 -1.46 10.48
CA ARG A 109 -4.44 -1.48 11.86
C ARG A 109 -4.90 -2.71 12.66
N GLN A 110 -5.74 -3.57 12.07
CA GLN A 110 -6.40 -4.72 12.71
C GLN A 110 -6.48 -5.93 11.76
N LEU A 111 -5.44 -6.18 10.97
CA LEU A 111 -5.42 -7.22 9.93
C LEU A 111 -5.75 -8.61 10.49
N ARG A 112 -5.11 -8.98 11.61
CA ARG A 112 -5.31 -10.29 12.24
C ARG A 112 -6.73 -10.48 12.78
N GLN A 113 -7.35 -9.42 13.28
CA GLN A 113 -8.76 -9.47 13.71
C GLN A 113 -9.71 -9.68 12.53
N ALA A 114 -9.33 -9.20 11.35
CA ALA A 114 -10.07 -9.42 10.12
C ALA A 114 -9.81 -10.79 9.48
N GLY A 115 -9.06 -11.67 10.15
CA GLY A 115 -8.72 -13.00 9.65
C GLY A 115 -7.61 -13.03 8.60
N ILE A 116 -6.89 -11.91 8.42
CA ILE A 116 -5.75 -11.85 7.51
C ILE A 116 -4.53 -12.38 8.26
N THR A 117 -4.07 -13.55 7.86
CA THR A 117 -2.94 -14.24 8.46
C THR A 117 -1.86 -14.49 7.40
N GLY A 118 -0.60 -14.48 7.83
CA GLY A 118 0.52 -14.81 6.94
C GLY A 118 0.65 -16.33 6.67
N PRO A 119 1.71 -16.71 6.00
CA PRO A 119 2.86 -15.87 5.61
C PRO A 119 2.66 -15.15 4.26
N LEU A 120 2.77 -13.83 4.24
CA LEU A 120 2.65 -13.02 3.02
C LEU A 120 4.04 -12.62 2.50
N GLN A 121 4.33 -12.90 1.22
CA GLN A 121 5.63 -12.65 0.61
C GLN A 121 5.80 -11.21 0.09
N LEU A 122 4.69 -10.60 -0.36
CA LEU A 122 4.67 -9.20 -0.82
C LEU A 122 3.57 -8.43 -0.12
N ILE A 123 3.92 -7.27 0.44
CA ILE A 123 2.96 -6.34 1.02
C ILE A 123 3.14 -4.99 0.32
N VAL A 124 2.05 -4.41 -0.16
CA VAL A 124 2.06 -3.14 -0.89
C VAL A 124 1.15 -2.13 -0.19
N ASP A 125 1.69 -0.94 0.04
CA ASP A 125 0.96 0.25 0.50
C ASP A 125 1.16 1.37 -0.51
N ASN A 126 0.10 1.76 -1.19
CA ASN A 126 0.12 2.87 -2.13
C ASN A 126 -0.68 4.06 -1.57
N GLY A 127 -0.14 4.71 -0.53
CA GLY A 127 -0.70 5.93 0.01
C GLY A 127 -1.60 5.79 1.25
N CYS A 128 -1.49 4.69 2.01
CA CYS A 128 -2.28 4.47 3.22
C CYS A 128 -1.58 5.04 4.47
N LEU A 129 -0.34 4.61 4.74
CA LEU A 129 0.42 4.94 5.95
C LEU A 129 0.65 6.45 6.15
N HIS A 130 0.91 7.19 5.08
CA HIS A 130 1.25 8.61 5.17
C HIS A 130 0.12 9.50 5.73
N ASN A 131 -1.12 9.00 5.72
CA ASN A 131 -2.29 9.72 6.25
C ASN A 131 -2.53 9.50 7.75
N MET A 132 -1.85 8.53 8.36
CA MET A 132 -2.09 8.10 9.73
C MET A 132 -1.41 9.01 10.77
N ASN A 133 -1.96 9.06 11.99
CA ASN A 133 -1.29 9.60 13.17
C ASN A 133 -0.25 8.62 13.72
N ASP A 134 0.49 8.99 14.78
CA ASP A 134 1.58 8.18 15.30
C ASP A 134 1.13 6.84 15.87
N ASP A 135 0.05 6.82 16.67
CA ASP A 135 -0.49 5.59 17.29
C ASP A 135 -1.00 4.61 16.22
N ASP A 136 -1.61 5.16 15.15
CA ASP A 136 -2.08 4.36 14.02
C ASP A 136 -0.92 3.78 13.23
N ARG A 137 0.15 4.57 13.00
CA ARG A 137 1.37 4.09 12.34
C ARG A 137 2.03 2.96 13.13
N ASP A 138 2.06 3.06 14.46
CA ASP A 138 2.60 1.99 15.31
C ASP A 138 1.75 0.72 15.23
N SER A 139 0.43 0.87 15.21
CA SER A 139 -0.49 -0.25 15.03
C SER A 139 -0.35 -0.90 13.66
N TYR A 140 -0.24 -0.09 12.61
CA TYR A 140 0.02 -0.54 11.24
C TYR A 140 1.31 -1.36 11.15
N VAL A 141 2.43 -0.84 11.68
CA VAL A 141 3.73 -1.55 11.64
C VAL A 141 3.64 -2.90 12.34
N ARG A 142 2.99 -2.97 13.51
CA ARG A 142 2.78 -4.25 14.23
C ARG A 142 1.98 -5.26 13.40
N GLU A 143 0.88 -4.82 12.78
CA GLU A 143 0.02 -5.71 12.00
C GLU A 143 0.70 -6.20 10.73
N VAL A 144 1.36 -5.31 9.98
CA VAL A 144 2.13 -5.65 8.78
C VAL A 144 3.25 -6.63 9.11
N THR A 145 3.99 -6.36 10.19
CA THR A 145 5.08 -7.23 10.64
C THR A 145 4.58 -8.63 11.04
N ALA A 146 3.41 -8.71 11.68
CA ALA A 146 2.86 -9.97 12.16
C ALA A 146 2.35 -10.90 11.04
N VAL A 147 1.98 -10.35 9.87
CA VAL A 147 1.48 -11.14 8.73
C VAL A 147 2.53 -11.39 7.64
N ALA A 148 3.69 -10.73 7.75
CA ALA A 148 4.78 -10.88 6.79
C ALA A 148 5.50 -12.23 6.96
N ALA A 149 5.82 -12.88 5.85
CA ALA A 149 6.73 -14.03 5.81
C ALA A 149 8.16 -13.61 6.18
N PRO A 150 9.03 -14.52 6.63
CA PRO A 150 10.47 -14.30 6.56
C PRO A 150 10.87 -13.88 5.14
N ASP A 151 11.80 -12.95 5.02
CA ASP A 151 12.26 -12.39 3.72
C ASP A 151 11.19 -11.68 2.88
N ALA A 152 9.99 -11.45 3.40
CA ALA A 152 8.94 -10.71 2.70
C ALA A 152 9.43 -9.34 2.21
N ARG A 153 8.85 -8.87 1.12
CA ARG A 153 9.02 -7.50 0.64
C ARG A 153 7.83 -6.65 1.06
N LEU A 154 8.14 -5.46 1.59
CA LEU A 154 7.15 -4.42 1.86
C LEU A 154 7.51 -3.20 1.01
N LEU A 155 6.65 -2.87 0.07
CA LEU A 155 6.76 -1.67 -0.74
C LEU A 155 5.75 -0.64 -0.24
N ILE A 156 6.24 0.53 0.18
CA ILE A 156 5.41 1.65 0.60
C ILE A 156 5.67 2.82 -0.35
N VAL A 157 4.60 3.37 -0.93
CA VAL A 157 4.63 4.62 -1.69
C VAL A 157 3.91 5.68 -0.88
N ALA A 158 4.59 6.78 -0.60
CA ALA A 158 4.08 7.77 0.34
C ALA A 158 4.42 9.21 -0.08
N PHE A 159 3.54 10.14 0.23
CA PHE A 159 3.82 11.57 0.12
C PHE A 159 4.83 12.00 1.19
N MET A 160 5.71 12.93 0.80
CA MET A 160 6.61 13.61 1.72
C MET A 160 5.83 14.62 2.60
N PRO A 161 6.36 14.96 3.80
CA PRO A 161 5.77 16.00 4.64
C PRO A 161 5.70 17.36 3.92
N GLY A 162 4.65 18.13 4.25
CA GLY A 162 4.44 19.46 3.64
C GLY A 162 3.68 19.44 2.30
N GLY A 163 3.16 18.27 1.90
CA GLY A 163 2.30 18.14 0.73
C GLY A 163 0.94 18.82 0.87
N ARG A 164 0.21 18.87 -0.24
CA ARG A 164 -1.13 19.50 -0.33
C ARG A 164 -2.21 18.65 0.36
N PHE A 165 -3.41 19.22 0.53
CA PHE A 165 -4.65 18.57 1.02
C PHE A 165 -4.60 18.06 2.46
N GLY A 166 -3.73 18.59 3.32
CA GLY A 166 -3.67 18.19 4.74
C GLY A 166 -3.18 16.76 4.95
N VAL A 167 -2.54 16.17 3.95
CA VAL A 167 -1.84 14.90 4.08
C VAL A 167 -0.62 15.12 4.97
N ARG A 168 -0.49 14.31 6.02
CA ARG A 168 0.61 14.46 6.97
C ARG A 168 1.97 14.19 6.32
N GLY A 169 2.01 13.23 5.39
CA GLY A 169 3.25 12.76 4.80
C GLY A 169 4.10 11.94 5.76
N ILE A 170 5.18 11.37 5.25
CA ILE A 170 6.18 10.65 6.04
C ILE A 170 7.53 10.76 5.34
N ASP A 171 8.57 11.10 6.09
CA ASP A 171 9.93 11.21 5.56
C ASP A 171 10.72 9.90 5.77
N ARG A 172 11.91 9.88 5.18
CA ARG A 172 12.78 8.71 5.24
C ARG A 172 13.22 8.40 6.67
N ALA A 173 13.56 9.39 7.47
CA ALA A 173 14.04 9.18 8.83
C ALA A 173 12.95 8.57 9.72
N GLU A 174 11.71 9.04 9.60
CA GLU A 174 10.58 8.45 10.30
C GLU A 174 10.31 7.02 9.81
N MET A 175 10.37 6.79 8.50
CA MET A 175 10.15 5.47 7.90
C MET A 175 11.17 4.45 8.44
N GLU A 176 12.47 4.78 8.38
CA GLU A 176 13.54 3.93 8.88
C GLU A 176 13.40 3.65 10.39
N ARG A 177 13.07 4.66 11.19
CA ARG A 177 12.88 4.51 12.63
C ARG A 177 11.72 3.55 12.96
N ARG A 178 10.57 3.67 12.28
CA ARG A 178 9.38 2.85 12.57
C ARG A 178 9.56 1.39 12.18
N PHE A 179 10.29 1.14 11.12
CA PHE A 179 10.55 -0.21 10.63
C PHE A 179 11.89 -0.81 11.10
N ALA A 180 12.67 -0.09 11.92
CA ALA A 180 13.98 -0.54 12.40
C ALA A 180 13.95 -1.92 13.09
N SER A 181 12.82 -2.26 13.76
CA SER A 181 12.67 -3.57 14.38
C SER A 181 12.10 -4.58 13.38
N GLY A 182 12.98 -5.40 12.83
CA GLY A 182 12.62 -6.56 12.02
C GLY A 182 12.45 -6.29 10.52
N TRP A 183 12.83 -5.11 10.03
CA TRP A 183 12.86 -4.79 8.62
C TRP A 183 14.16 -4.09 8.23
N THR A 184 14.67 -4.39 7.05
CA THR A 184 15.85 -3.73 6.46
C THR A 184 15.40 -2.93 5.26
N LEU A 185 15.73 -1.64 5.20
CA LEU A 185 15.50 -0.81 4.02
C LEU A 185 16.48 -1.22 2.91
N LEU A 186 15.95 -1.75 1.81
CA LEU A 186 16.74 -2.16 0.64
C LEU A 186 16.99 -0.99 -0.31
N SER A 187 15.94 -0.22 -0.59
CA SER A 187 16.03 0.95 -1.48
C SER A 187 14.93 1.96 -1.18
N ALA A 188 15.18 3.21 -1.54
CA ALA A 188 14.21 4.30 -1.52
C ALA A 188 14.55 5.29 -2.63
N GLY A 189 13.54 5.90 -3.21
CA GLY A 189 13.69 6.86 -4.29
C GLY A 189 12.41 7.64 -4.55
N ASP A 190 12.47 8.52 -5.55
CA ASP A 190 11.31 9.31 -5.95
C ASP A 190 10.39 8.47 -6.84
N GLU A 191 9.09 8.61 -6.65
CA GLU A 191 8.05 7.92 -7.44
C GLU A 191 7.39 8.95 -8.38
N GLN A 192 8.00 9.18 -9.54
CA GLN A 192 7.61 10.24 -10.47
C GLN A 192 6.26 10.01 -11.13
N GLU A 193 5.84 8.76 -11.33
CA GLU A 193 4.57 8.41 -11.97
C GLU A 193 3.35 8.92 -11.19
N LEU A 194 3.50 9.11 -9.88
CA LEU A 194 2.44 9.58 -8.99
C LEU A 194 2.56 11.06 -8.60
N ASP A 195 3.63 11.75 -9.03
CA ASP A 195 3.86 13.16 -8.71
C ASP A 195 3.13 14.12 -9.68
N ARG A 196 1.82 13.89 -9.90
CA ARG A 196 1.04 14.72 -10.83
C ARG A 196 0.69 16.11 -10.31
N GLU A 197 0.78 16.35 -9.00
CA GLU A 197 0.31 17.59 -8.36
C GLU A 197 1.41 18.34 -7.60
N LYS A 198 2.68 18.16 -7.92
CA LYS A 198 3.82 18.80 -7.24
C LYS A 198 3.92 18.42 -5.75
N THR A 199 3.34 17.31 -5.33
CA THR A 199 3.58 16.75 -4.01
C THR A 199 4.59 15.63 -4.14
N PRO A 200 5.84 15.84 -3.67
CA PRO A 200 6.87 14.81 -3.82
C PRO A 200 6.42 13.47 -3.23
N THR A 201 6.45 12.46 -4.06
CA THR A 201 6.07 11.08 -3.71
C THR A 201 7.33 10.22 -3.73
N ARG A 202 7.51 9.40 -2.72
CA ARG A 202 8.66 8.50 -2.59
C ARG A 202 8.20 7.07 -2.37
N TYR A 203 9.01 6.14 -2.88
CA TYR A 203 8.89 4.73 -2.53
C TYR A 203 9.94 4.32 -1.49
N TYR A 204 9.60 3.33 -0.69
CA TYR A 204 10.46 2.67 0.29
C TYR A 204 10.25 1.16 0.15
N LEU A 205 11.32 0.44 -0.17
CA LEU A 205 11.30 -1.02 -0.29
C LEU A 205 12.06 -1.62 0.89
N PHE A 206 11.35 -2.38 1.70
CA PHE A 206 11.91 -3.10 2.84
C PHE A 206 11.93 -4.61 2.59
N GLN A 207 12.83 -5.28 3.29
CA GLN A 207 12.85 -6.73 3.45
C GLN A 207 12.63 -7.08 4.93
N ARG A 208 11.75 -8.04 5.19
CA ARG A 208 11.56 -8.60 6.52
C ARG A 208 12.81 -9.37 6.93
N ALA A 209 13.27 -9.18 8.17
CA ALA A 209 14.34 -10.03 8.72
C ALA A 209 13.86 -11.48 8.81
N ALA A 210 14.79 -12.41 8.60
CA ALA A 210 14.54 -13.84 8.68
C ALA A 210 14.15 -14.29 10.11
#